data_5ea9951bd0f717c0179bf9b92a3d435e
#
_entry.id   5ea9951bd0f717c0179bf9b92a3d435e
#
_cell.length_a   1.000
_cell.length_b   1.000
_cell.length_c   1.000
_cell.angle_alpha   90.00
_cell.angle_beta   90.00
_cell.angle_gamma   90.00
#
_symmetry.space_group_name_H-M   'P 1'
#
loop_
_entity.id
_entity.type
_entity.pdbx_description
1 polymer ?
#
loop_
_entity_poly.entity_id
_entity_poly.type
_entity_poly.pdbx_seq_one_letter_code
_entity_poly.pdbx_strand_id
1 'polypeptide(L)'
;MELSPRTGPGSEGESSGVMPRGKRRVSLPALVVLIAVVAIGGFVVVQALGSATTFYRNADEAVAQRDSLGQKRFRLQGTVVPGTVEQTGNGVSFEIAYNGVPVNIRHVGDPPEMFKENQAVLLEGHFAADGSNTYDSDLMIVKHSEVYQEKKSDRLKEAEQNGQVPVTTARSGS
;
A
#
# COMPACT_ATOMS: atom_id res chain seq x y z
N MET A 1 -62.52 -5.77 -82.89
CA MET A 1 -62.80 -5.73 -81.42
C MET A 1 -61.67 -6.43 -80.79
N GLU A 2 -60.64 -5.76 -80.50
CA GLU A 2 -60.45 -4.92 -79.35
C GLU A 2 -60.35 -5.69 -77.99
N LEU A 3 -59.22 -5.77 -77.45
CA LEU A 3 -58.93 -5.33 -76.08
C LEU A 3 -57.51 -5.66 -75.71
N SER A 4 -56.75 -4.64 -75.54
CA SER A 4 -55.40 -4.66 -74.85
C SER A 4 -55.49 -5.15 -73.44
N PRO A 5 -54.43 -5.81 -72.91
CA PRO A 5 -54.13 -5.78 -71.50
C PRO A 5 -52.89 -4.95 -71.18
N ARG A 6 -53.09 -4.21 -70.26
CA ARG A 6 -52.31 -3.21 -69.56
C ARG A 6 -51.05 -3.79 -68.90
N THR A 7 -49.96 -3.22 -69.29
CA THR A 7 -48.69 -3.46 -68.68
C THR A 7 -48.67 -2.87 -67.24
N GLY A 8 -48.39 -3.67 -66.25
CA GLY A 8 -48.13 -3.24 -64.85
C GLY A 8 -46.69 -2.81 -64.68
N PRO A 9 -46.40 -1.81 -63.84
CA PRO A 9 -45.03 -1.29 -63.61
C PRO A 9 -44.25 -2.22 -62.77
N GLY A 10 -42.94 -2.31 -63.13
CA GLY A 10 -41.94 -3.09 -62.45
C GLY A 10 -41.62 -2.65 -61.01
N SER A 11 -41.38 -3.64 -60.24
CA SER A 11 -40.87 -3.49 -58.89
C SER A 11 -39.42 -2.92 -58.92
N GLU A 12 -39.33 -1.73 -58.43
CA GLU A 12 -38.02 -1.12 -58.17
C GLU A 12 -37.29 -1.92 -57.11
N GLY A 13 -36.19 -2.53 -57.53
CA GLY A 13 -35.24 -3.17 -56.63
C GLY A 13 -34.53 -2.11 -55.79
N GLU A 14 -34.87 -2.10 -54.53
CA GLU A 14 -34.16 -1.33 -53.51
C GLU A 14 -32.76 -1.90 -53.36
N SER A 15 -31.82 -1.31 -54.05
CA SER A 15 -30.38 -1.57 -53.84
C SER A 15 -29.94 -0.93 -52.52
N SER A 16 -29.95 -1.74 -51.45
CA SER A 16 -29.28 -1.39 -50.21
C SER A 16 -27.82 -1.13 -50.49
N GLY A 17 -27.47 0.14 -50.65
CA GLY A 17 -26.12 0.61 -50.80
C GLY A 17 -25.34 0.33 -49.49
N VAL A 18 -24.65 -0.80 -49.43
CA VAL A 18 -23.63 -1.07 -48.44
C VAL A 18 -22.53 -0.06 -48.71
N MET A 19 -22.52 1.00 -47.90
CA MET A 19 -21.39 1.96 -47.87
C MET A 19 -20.12 1.22 -47.52
N PRO A 20 -19.10 1.23 -48.37
CA PRO A 20 -17.80 0.64 -47.97
C PRO A 20 -17.25 1.42 -46.78
N ARG A 21 -17.08 0.74 -45.64
CA ARG A 21 -16.36 1.26 -44.51
C ARG A 21 -14.92 1.53 -44.97
N GLY A 22 -14.65 2.77 -45.35
CA GLY A 22 -13.33 3.23 -45.70
C GLY A 22 -12.39 2.92 -44.55
N LYS A 23 -11.42 2.05 -44.78
CA LYS A 23 -10.30 1.84 -43.85
C LYS A 23 -9.62 3.19 -43.67
N ARG A 24 -9.91 3.88 -42.55
CA ARG A 24 -9.22 5.12 -42.15
C ARG A 24 -7.73 4.75 -41.98
N ARG A 25 -6.95 5.10 -42.97
CA ARG A 25 -5.50 5.02 -42.89
C ARG A 25 -5.10 6.05 -41.86
N VAL A 26 -4.73 5.60 -40.66
CA VAL A 26 -4.18 6.47 -39.62
C VAL A 26 -2.91 7.09 -40.22
N SER A 27 -2.87 8.41 -40.32
CA SER A 27 -1.67 9.09 -40.83
C SER A 27 -0.49 8.81 -39.91
N LEU A 28 0.67 8.56 -40.50
CA LEU A 28 1.90 8.26 -39.74
C LEU A 28 2.13 9.24 -38.59
N PRO A 29 1.97 10.58 -38.76
CA PRO A 29 2.09 11.53 -37.66
C PRO A 29 1.05 11.34 -36.57
N ALA A 30 -0.19 10.98 -36.91
CA ALA A 30 -1.21 10.71 -35.90
C ALA A 30 -0.90 9.45 -35.07
N LEU A 31 -0.30 8.43 -35.69
CA LEU A 31 0.15 7.23 -35.00
C LEU A 31 1.29 7.56 -34.00
N VAL A 32 2.26 8.39 -34.43
CA VAL A 32 3.37 8.82 -33.56
C VAL A 32 2.86 9.60 -32.35
N VAL A 33 1.93 10.53 -32.56
CA VAL A 33 1.30 11.29 -31.45
C VAL A 33 0.54 10.36 -30.51
N LEU A 34 -0.18 9.38 -31.03
CA LEU A 34 -0.92 8.41 -30.20
C LEU A 34 0.04 7.59 -29.34
N ILE A 35 1.15 7.10 -29.92
CA ILE A 35 2.17 6.34 -29.19
C ILE A 35 2.82 7.22 -28.09
N ALA A 36 3.13 8.47 -28.42
CA ALA A 36 3.69 9.42 -27.44
C ALA A 36 2.73 9.66 -26.25
N VAL A 37 1.44 9.86 -26.52
CA VAL A 37 0.43 10.05 -25.48
C VAL A 37 0.28 8.79 -24.61
N VAL A 38 0.26 7.61 -25.21
CA VAL A 38 0.18 6.34 -24.46
C VAL A 38 1.45 6.11 -23.64
N ALA A 39 2.64 6.44 -24.18
CA ALA A 39 3.89 6.31 -23.44
C ALA A 39 3.96 7.26 -22.25
N ILE A 40 3.57 8.53 -22.42
CA ILE A 40 3.54 9.52 -21.34
C ILE A 40 2.48 9.12 -20.30
N GLY A 41 1.28 8.75 -20.73
CA GLY A 41 0.21 8.29 -19.85
C GLY A 41 0.63 7.04 -19.05
N GLY A 42 1.22 6.06 -19.72
CA GLY A 42 1.75 4.86 -19.08
C GLY A 42 2.86 5.17 -18.06
N PHE A 43 3.77 6.08 -18.40
CA PHE A 43 4.81 6.53 -17.48
C PHE A 43 4.25 7.21 -16.23
N VAL A 44 3.27 8.09 -16.39
CA VAL A 44 2.60 8.77 -15.26
C VAL A 44 1.86 7.77 -14.37
N VAL A 45 1.18 6.79 -14.97
CA VAL A 45 0.47 5.72 -14.21
C VAL A 45 1.47 4.88 -13.42
N VAL A 46 2.60 4.48 -14.01
CA VAL A 46 3.65 3.71 -13.31
C VAL A 46 4.25 4.52 -12.17
N GLN A 47 4.51 5.81 -12.36
CA GLN A 47 4.98 6.72 -11.32
C GLN A 47 3.95 6.88 -10.19
N ALA A 48 2.68 7.08 -10.52
CA ALA A 48 1.60 7.23 -9.54
C ALA A 48 1.37 5.94 -8.72
N LEU A 49 1.39 4.78 -9.37
CA LEU A 49 1.26 3.48 -8.69
C LEU A 49 2.48 3.16 -7.81
N GLY A 50 3.68 3.55 -8.22
CA GLY A 50 4.90 3.39 -7.42
C GLY A 50 4.88 4.21 -6.13
N SER A 51 4.18 5.34 -6.12
CA SER A 51 4.03 6.23 -4.95
C SER A 51 2.85 5.85 -4.04
N ALA A 52 1.87 5.09 -4.53
CA ALA A 52 0.63 4.78 -3.80
C ALA A 52 0.74 3.57 -2.87
N THR A 53 1.74 2.72 -3.03
CA THR A 53 1.91 1.53 -2.20
C THR A 53 2.89 1.82 -1.07
N THR A 54 2.39 2.34 0.04
CA THR A 54 3.18 2.43 1.27
C THR A 54 3.31 1.03 1.85
N PHE A 55 4.41 0.36 1.56
CA PHE A 55 4.70 -0.98 2.06
C PHE A 55 4.98 -0.94 3.56
N TYR A 56 4.37 -1.85 4.29
CA TYR A 56 4.68 -2.10 5.70
C TYR A 56 5.86 -3.06 5.79
N ARG A 57 6.84 -2.74 6.64
CA ARG A 57 7.98 -3.60 6.95
C ARG A 57 8.23 -3.60 8.45
N ASN A 58 8.54 -4.75 9.00
CA ASN A 58 9.12 -4.83 10.34
C ASN A 58 10.59 -4.42 10.28
N ALA A 59 11.18 -4.06 11.43
CA ALA A 59 12.57 -3.60 11.48
C ALA A 59 13.55 -4.64 10.92
N ASP A 60 13.36 -5.92 11.22
CA ASP A 60 14.17 -7.03 10.70
C ASP A 60 14.10 -7.18 9.19
N GLU A 61 12.89 -7.14 8.62
CA GLU A 61 12.67 -7.19 7.16
C GLU A 61 13.25 -5.98 6.46
N ALA A 62 13.09 -4.79 7.05
CA ALA A 62 13.59 -3.55 6.48
C ALA A 62 15.11 -3.53 6.40
N VAL A 63 15.79 -3.98 7.45
CA VAL A 63 17.24 -4.08 7.46
C VAL A 63 17.74 -5.12 6.46
N ALA A 64 17.09 -6.29 6.38
CA ALA A 64 17.45 -7.33 5.43
C ALA A 64 17.27 -6.91 3.95
N GLN A 65 16.32 -6.00 3.68
CA GLN A 65 16.01 -5.50 2.34
C GLN A 65 16.53 -4.08 2.09
N ARG A 66 17.41 -3.57 2.93
CA ARG A 66 17.87 -2.19 2.90
C ARG A 66 18.35 -1.73 1.52
N ASP A 67 19.18 -2.54 0.85
CA ASP A 67 19.75 -2.20 -0.46
C ASP A 67 18.67 -2.06 -1.54
N SER A 68 17.61 -2.86 -1.46
CA SER A 68 16.48 -2.81 -2.39
C SER A 68 15.51 -1.68 -2.09
N LEU A 69 15.39 -1.30 -0.82
CA LEU A 69 14.54 -0.20 -0.36
C LEU A 69 15.19 1.15 -0.69
N GLY A 70 16.51 1.26 -0.52
CA GLY A 70 17.25 2.50 -0.75
C GLY A 70 16.61 3.67 0.02
N GLN A 71 16.31 4.76 -0.69
CA GLN A 71 15.63 5.95 -0.13
C GLN A 71 14.12 5.99 -0.41
N LYS A 72 13.52 4.86 -0.79
CA LYS A 72 12.06 4.80 -0.97
C LYS A 72 11.35 4.97 0.36
N ARG A 73 10.25 5.72 0.35
CA ARG A 73 9.40 5.86 1.54
C ARG A 73 8.62 4.57 1.79
N PHE A 74 8.60 4.13 3.03
CA PHE A 74 7.82 2.97 3.49
C PHE A 74 7.43 3.15 4.96
N ARG A 75 6.60 2.26 5.48
CA ARG A 75 6.20 2.23 6.88
C ARG A 75 7.00 1.18 7.63
N LEU A 76 7.73 1.64 8.63
CA LEU A 76 8.56 0.82 9.49
C LEU A 76 7.86 0.57 10.83
N GLN A 77 7.78 -0.69 11.25
CA GLN A 77 7.20 -1.08 12.53
C GLN A 77 8.25 -1.70 13.43
N GLY A 78 8.19 -1.34 14.71
CA GLY A 78 9.02 -1.94 15.77
C GLY A 78 8.54 -1.50 17.13
N THR A 79 9.23 -2.00 18.17
CA THR A 79 9.00 -1.63 19.57
C THR A 79 10.12 -0.70 20.02
N VAL A 80 9.78 0.41 20.67
CA VAL A 80 10.75 1.38 21.21
C VAL A 80 11.60 0.71 22.29
N VAL A 81 12.91 0.77 22.12
CA VAL A 81 13.87 0.22 23.07
C VAL A 81 13.98 1.16 24.26
N PRO A 82 13.85 0.65 25.51
CA PRO A 82 13.95 1.49 26.70
C PRO A 82 15.32 2.16 26.86
N GLY A 83 15.33 3.41 27.33
CA GLY A 83 16.56 4.16 27.61
C GLY A 83 17.27 4.69 26.37
N THR A 84 16.64 4.62 25.18
CA THR A 84 17.24 5.11 23.93
C THR A 84 16.61 6.41 23.44
N VAL A 85 15.57 6.91 24.11
CA VAL A 85 14.83 8.10 23.70
C VAL A 85 15.58 9.37 24.10
N GLU A 86 15.99 10.14 23.12
CA GLU A 86 16.69 11.41 23.28
C GLU A 86 15.95 12.52 22.55
N GLN A 87 15.81 13.69 23.22
CA GLN A 87 15.26 14.87 22.58
C GLN A 87 16.29 15.51 21.67
N THR A 88 15.90 15.88 20.48
CA THR A 88 16.72 16.61 19.50
C THR A 88 16.17 18.02 19.29
N GLY A 89 16.91 18.89 18.63
CA GLY A 89 16.47 20.28 18.43
C GLY A 89 15.18 20.43 17.60
N ASN A 90 14.78 19.40 16.86
CA ASN A 90 13.61 19.42 15.96
C ASN A 90 12.75 18.15 16.03
N GLY A 91 12.88 17.37 17.12
CA GLY A 91 12.11 16.14 17.29
C GLY A 91 12.75 15.21 18.30
N VAL A 92 12.71 13.91 18.06
CA VAL A 92 13.25 12.87 18.94
C VAL A 92 14.08 11.85 18.16
N SER A 93 15.16 11.36 18.79
CA SER A 93 15.86 10.16 18.32
C SER A 93 15.67 9.03 19.31
N PHE A 94 15.56 7.81 18.80
CA PHE A 94 15.37 6.61 19.61
C PHE A 94 15.69 5.37 18.78
N GLU A 95 15.75 4.23 19.43
CA GLU A 95 15.91 2.94 18.77
C GLU A 95 14.60 2.15 18.81
N ILE A 96 14.27 1.50 17.71
CA ILE A 96 13.24 0.47 17.70
C ILE A 96 13.85 -0.87 17.40
N ALA A 97 13.23 -1.94 17.89
CA ALA A 97 13.64 -3.30 17.58
C ALA A 97 12.43 -4.17 17.18
N TYR A 98 12.70 -5.14 16.31
CA TYR A 98 11.79 -6.23 15.98
C TYR A 98 12.60 -7.50 15.78
N ASN A 99 12.19 -8.63 16.39
CA ASN A 99 12.94 -9.89 16.38
C ASN A 99 14.43 -9.74 16.76
N GLY A 100 14.76 -8.80 17.65
CA GLY A 100 16.13 -8.55 18.07
C GLY A 100 16.98 -7.72 17.08
N VAL A 101 16.41 -7.25 15.99
CA VAL A 101 17.11 -6.39 15.02
C VAL A 101 16.81 -4.92 15.33
N PRO A 102 17.82 -4.13 15.72
CA PRO A 102 17.66 -2.71 16.06
C PRO A 102 17.74 -1.82 14.82
N VAL A 103 16.99 -0.72 14.86
CA VAL A 103 17.04 0.38 13.87
C VAL A 103 17.02 1.71 14.61
N ASN A 104 17.99 2.58 14.31
CA ASN A 104 18.04 3.93 14.86
C ASN A 104 17.04 4.83 14.14
N ILE A 105 16.23 5.55 14.88
CA ILE A 105 15.20 6.46 14.36
C ILE A 105 15.60 7.90 14.61
N ARG A 106 15.53 8.73 13.59
CA ARG A 106 15.52 10.19 13.69
C ARG A 106 14.14 10.68 13.27
N HIS A 107 13.34 11.05 14.24
CA HIS A 107 12.00 11.57 13.97
C HIS A 107 12.01 13.10 14.01
N VAL A 108 11.49 13.71 12.96
CA VAL A 108 11.31 15.16 12.88
C VAL A 108 9.86 15.50 13.22
N GLY A 109 9.68 16.42 14.18
CA GLY A 109 8.40 16.82 14.71
C GLY A 109 8.18 16.35 16.14
N ASP A 110 7.10 16.83 16.75
CA ASP A 110 6.74 16.47 18.12
C ASP A 110 6.18 15.05 18.16
N PRO A 111 6.71 14.18 19.03
CA PRO A 111 6.13 12.85 19.20
C PRO A 111 4.71 12.95 19.76
N PRO A 112 3.80 12.02 19.40
CA PRO A 112 2.47 11.96 19.98
C PRO A 112 2.52 11.85 21.52
N GLU A 113 1.54 12.42 22.23
CA GLU A 113 1.47 12.40 23.71
C GLU A 113 1.54 10.98 24.30
N MET A 114 1.15 9.99 23.52
CA MET A 114 1.14 8.58 23.93
C MET A 114 2.46 7.85 23.62
N PHE A 115 3.44 8.54 23.07
CA PHE A 115 4.75 7.95 22.78
C PHE A 115 5.49 7.61 24.09
N LYS A 116 5.84 6.34 24.25
CA LYS A 116 6.54 5.80 25.44
C LYS A 116 7.49 4.68 25.03
N GLU A 117 8.45 4.42 25.89
CA GLU A 117 9.31 3.23 25.80
C GLU A 117 8.50 1.93 25.89
N ASN A 118 9.01 0.86 25.34
CA ASN A 118 8.36 -0.46 25.25
C ASN A 118 7.06 -0.46 24.46
N GLN A 119 6.77 0.57 23.70
CA GLN A 119 5.55 0.67 22.92
C GLN A 119 5.80 0.37 21.45
N ALA A 120 4.84 -0.33 20.81
CA ALA A 120 4.89 -0.55 19.37
C ALA A 120 4.55 0.74 18.63
N VAL A 121 5.42 1.13 17.72
CA VAL A 121 5.26 2.31 16.87
C VAL A 121 5.28 1.93 15.40
N LEU A 122 4.59 2.73 14.62
CA LEU A 122 4.61 2.70 13.17
C LEU A 122 5.13 4.06 12.69
N LEU A 123 6.22 4.03 11.97
CA LEU A 123 6.91 5.21 11.46
C LEU A 123 6.80 5.25 9.93
N GLU A 124 6.65 6.43 9.36
CA GLU A 124 6.71 6.62 7.93
C GLU A 124 7.91 7.49 7.57
N GLY A 125 8.70 7.06 6.60
CA GLY A 125 9.93 7.71 6.22
C GLY A 125 10.78 6.87 5.27
N HIS A 126 12.09 7.00 5.36
CA HIS A 126 13.07 6.29 4.52
C HIS A 126 14.38 6.05 5.28
N PHE A 127 15.20 5.13 4.81
CA PHE A 127 16.55 4.99 5.34
C PHE A 127 17.43 6.19 4.98
N ALA A 128 18.33 6.55 5.89
CA ALA A 128 19.32 7.58 5.65
C ALA A 128 20.24 7.22 4.46
N ALA A 129 20.68 8.24 3.72
CA ALA A 129 21.52 8.07 2.53
C ALA A 129 22.95 7.64 2.84
N ASP A 130 23.38 7.75 4.10
CA ASP A 130 24.74 7.52 4.56
C ASP A 130 25.15 6.04 4.69
N GLY A 131 24.23 5.13 4.34
CA GLY A 131 24.51 3.70 4.48
C GLY A 131 24.31 3.15 5.91
N SER A 132 23.97 3.96 6.91
CA SER A 132 23.72 3.53 8.29
C SER A 132 22.34 2.86 8.45
N ASN A 133 22.12 2.09 9.53
CA ASN A 133 20.80 1.59 9.90
C ASN A 133 19.95 2.68 10.58
N THR A 134 20.07 3.91 10.09
CA THR A 134 19.26 5.04 10.55
C THR A 134 18.08 5.25 9.65
N TYR A 135 16.92 5.44 10.24
CA TYR A 135 15.65 5.68 9.55
C TYR A 135 15.15 7.09 9.87
N ASP A 136 15.03 7.90 8.84
CA ASP A 136 14.51 9.26 8.94
C ASP A 136 12.99 9.23 8.79
N SER A 137 12.28 9.71 9.83
CA SER A 137 10.82 9.68 9.92
C SER A 137 10.23 11.06 10.13
N ASP A 138 9.11 11.32 9.49
CA ASP A 138 8.31 12.55 9.63
C ASP A 138 6.87 12.26 10.10
N LEU A 139 6.46 11.00 10.18
CA LEU A 139 5.16 10.61 10.72
C LEU A 139 5.34 9.45 11.69
N MET A 140 4.76 9.60 12.89
CA MET A 140 4.75 8.58 13.93
C MET A 140 3.33 8.27 14.37
N ILE A 141 2.98 6.98 14.36
CA ILE A 141 1.70 6.47 14.86
C ILE A 141 2.00 5.48 15.98
N VAL A 142 1.51 5.76 17.16
CA VAL A 142 1.64 4.87 18.31
C VAL A 142 0.49 3.88 18.30
N LYS A 143 0.80 2.59 18.35
CA LYS A 143 -0.22 1.54 18.43
C LYS A 143 -0.66 1.37 19.89
N HIS A 144 -1.95 1.55 20.15
CA HIS A 144 -2.53 1.28 21.46
C HIS A 144 -2.50 -0.22 21.75
N SER A 145 -1.74 -0.62 22.76
CA SER A 145 -1.74 -1.99 23.26
C SER A 145 -3.04 -2.34 24.02
N GLU A 146 -3.77 -1.35 24.49
CA GLU A 146 -5.01 -1.54 25.27
C GLU A 146 -6.12 -2.23 24.48
N VAL A 147 -6.32 -1.88 23.21
CA VAL A 147 -7.31 -2.52 22.34
C VAL A 147 -7.02 -4.00 22.11
N TYR A 148 -5.76 -4.42 22.20
CA TYR A 148 -5.38 -5.82 22.03
C TYR A 148 -5.58 -6.63 23.31
N GLN A 149 -5.36 -6.01 24.48
CA GLN A 149 -5.60 -6.65 25.77
C GLN A 149 -7.09 -6.75 26.10
N GLU A 150 -7.87 -5.72 25.81
CA GLU A 150 -9.31 -5.73 25.99
C GLU A 150 -9.99 -6.82 25.13
N LYS A 151 -9.64 -6.89 23.85
CA LYS A 151 -10.14 -7.93 22.95
C LYS A 151 -9.69 -9.35 23.31
N LYS A 152 -8.53 -9.49 23.96
CA LYS A 152 -8.04 -10.78 24.46
C LYS A 152 -8.71 -11.14 25.78
N SER A 153 -8.96 -10.17 26.68
CA SER A 153 -9.68 -10.37 27.92
C SER A 153 -11.16 -10.72 27.69
N ASP A 154 -11.79 -10.10 26.69
CA ASP A 154 -13.18 -10.40 26.33
C ASP A 154 -13.32 -11.79 25.71
N ARG A 155 -12.39 -12.19 24.83
CA ARG A 155 -12.35 -13.56 24.29
C ARG A 155 -12.06 -14.62 25.36
N LEU A 156 -11.24 -14.29 26.34
CA LEU A 156 -10.97 -15.20 27.46
C LEU A 156 -12.21 -15.33 28.35
N LYS A 157 -12.93 -14.25 28.61
CA LYS A 157 -14.20 -14.27 29.36
C LYS A 157 -15.30 -15.04 28.60
N GLU A 158 -15.39 -14.86 27.29
CA GLU A 158 -16.31 -15.63 26.44
C GLU A 158 -15.97 -17.13 26.41
N ALA A 159 -14.67 -17.47 26.35
CA ALA A 159 -14.21 -18.85 26.41
C ALA A 159 -14.48 -19.50 27.78
N GLU A 160 -14.34 -18.74 28.86
CA GLU A 160 -14.67 -19.17 30.21
C GLU A 160 -16.18 -19.40 30.39
N GLN A 161 -17.01 -18.49 29.86
CA GLN A 161 -18.48 -18.63 29.89
C GLN A 161 -18.99 -19.78 29.02
N ASN A 162 -18.27 -20.11 27.93
CA ASN A 162 -18.61 -21.22 27.05
C ASN A 162 -17.98 -22.58 27.44
N GLY A 163 -17.32 -22.67 28.61
CA GLY A 163 -16.75 -23.90 29.14
C GLY A 163 -15.57 -24.47 28.33
N GLN A 164 -14.92 -23.65 27.50
CA GLN A 164 -13.82 -24.07 26.64
C GLN A 164 -12.43 -23.65 27.17
N VAL A 165 -12.25 -23.55 28.48
CA VAL A 165 -10.94 -23.27 29.06
C VAL A 165 -10.14 -24.56 29.14
N PRO A 166 -8.95 -24.65 28.52
CA PRO A 166 -8.06 -25.77 28.77
C PRO A 166 -7.60 -25.66 30.24
N VAL A 167 -8.00 -26.62 31.05
CA VAL A 167 -7.53 -26.76 32.44
C VAL A 167 -6.04 -27.04 32.40
N THR A 168 -5.24 -26.01 32.66
CA THR A 168 -3.81 -26.19 32.97
C THR A 168 -3.72 -26.84 34.33
N THR A 169 -3.68 -28.17 34.37
CA THR A 169 -3.35 -28.94 35.56
C THR A 169 -1.91 -28.62 35.92
N ALA A 170 -1.75 -27.71 36.89
CA ALA A 170 -0.49 -27.54 37.63
C ALA A 170 -0.21 -28.87 38.33
N ARG A 171 0.74 -29.63 37.78
CA ARG A 171 1.27 -30.85 38.39
C ARG A 171 2.16 -30.41 39.57
N SER A 172 1.58 -30.40 40.76
CA SER A 172 2.31 -30.37 42.00
C SER A 172 3.09 -31.70 42.11
N GLY A 173 4.41 -31.64 41.95
CA GLY A 173 5.32 -32.72 42.22
C GLY A 173 5.82 -32.60 43.65
N SER A 174 5.61 -33.61 44.43
CA SER A 174 6.24 -33.89 45.70
C SER A 174 7.73 -34.20 45.51
#